data_ed8b743ad0f3b52d7c7ad8ff096f2dc6
#
_entry.id   ed8b743ad0f3b52d7c7ad8ff096f2dc6
#
_cell.length_a   1.000
_cell.length_b   1.000
_cell.length_c   1.000
_cell.angle_alpha   90.00
_cell.angle_beta   90.00
_cell.angle_gamma   90.00
#
_symmetry.space_group_name_H-M   'P 1'
#
loop_
_entity.id
_entity.type
_entity.pdbx_description
1 polymer ?
#
loop_
_entity_poly.entity_id
_entity_poly.type
_entity_poly.pdbx_seq_one_letter_code
_entity_poly.pdbx_strand_id
1 'polypeptide(L)'
;MGRTGIDAQIGYALESTVGTPVTVTAFLPLVSETLSQDITRLESAGIIAGRRVLTSQQYNGGDITVSGSVQHELYNRGLGKLFTAMFGAVTTTGSGPYTHTFTPGDLTGDALTVQVGRPATDGTTYPFTYAGMKVASFEIACAAGEIATLGMDLVGSREIDFRTVSDGVTTNASPNITSASASFNASDVGNPISGTGIPAATTILSVTSSTAAVLSANATATGTSITFTLGLALASASYPATIKPLKFNHASVTIGGSSVNVKSLNISGNNGLDDSRRFLGNQRISEPLEANLREYTGTVELEFTDLTQYRRFVTGSEAALVASFVSGADSVTVTTNIRVDGSTPQVGGREILMQSVPFKCIASGADSTAITAVLVNSDSTP
;
A
#
# COMPACT_ATOMS: atom_id res chain seq x y z
N MET A 1 6.43 7.86 29.85
CA MET A 1 7.65 7.21 29.32
C MET A 1 7.65 7.46 27.82
N GLY A 2 8.75 7.97 27.25
CA GLY A 2 8.82 8.23 25.81
C GLY A 2 8.65 6.93 25.02
N ARG A 3 7.96 6.98 23.89
CA ARG A 3 7.83 5.85 22.95
C ARG A 3 8.89 5.92 21.88
N THR A 4 9.22 4.79 21.28
CA THR A 4 10.23 4.66 20.25
C THR A 4 9.66 3.91 19.04
N GLY A 5 10.43 3.75 17.98
CA GLY A 5 10.01 3.00 16.80
C GLY A 5 9.50 1.57 17.06
N ILE A 6 9.83 0.98 18.22
CA ILE A 6 9.30 -0.33 18.64
C ILE A 6 7.78 -0.29 18.87
N ASP A 7 7.25 0.87 19.22
CA ASP A 7 5.81 1.09 19.45
C ASP A 7 5.06 1.49 18.16
N ALA A 8 5.74 1.47 17.01
CA ALA A 8 5.11 1.76 15.71
C ALA A 8 4.19 0.62 15.28
N GLN A 9 3.13 0.97 14.58
CA GLN A 9 2.21 0.01 13.98
C GLN A 9 1.78 0.46 12.60
N ILE A 10 1.38 -0.49 11.75
CA ILE A 10 0.77 -0.21 10.46
C ILE A 10 -0.46 -1.10 10.27
N GLY A 11 -1.51 -0.50 9.77
CA GLY A 11 -2.76 -1.19 9.47
C GLY A 11 -3.31 -0.82 8.10
N TYR A 12 -4.13 -1.72 7.56
CA TYR A 12 -4.70 -1.65 6.22
C TYR A 12 -6.19 -1.93 6.24
N ALA A 13 -6.93 -1.27 5.37
CA ALA A 13 -8.31 -1.62 5.04
C ALA A 13 -8.59 -1.30 3.57
N LEU A 14 -9.37 -2.12 2.88
CA LEU A 14 -9.89 -1.80 1.55
C LEU A 14 -10.96 -0.72 1.67
N GLU A 15 -10.89 0.29 0.83
CA GLU A 15 -11.88 1.34 0.71
C GLU A 15 -13.05 0.87 -0.16
N SER A 16 -14.26 1.24 0.19
CA SER A 16 -15.44 1.03 -0.67
C SER A 16 -15.62 2.13 -1.72
N THR A 17 -14.98 3.26 -1.50
CA THR A 17 -14.93 4.41 -2.42
C THR A 17 -13.55 5.02 -2.30
N VAL A 18 -12.83 5.10 -3.40
CA VAL A 18 -11.45 5.61 -3.44
C VAL A 18 -11.34 6.98 -2.79
N GLY A 19 -10.39 7.12 -1.88
CA GLY A 19 -10.13 8.36 -1.14
C GLY A 19 -11.12 8.63 0.01
N THR A 20 -12.06 7.71 0.29
CA THR A 20 -12.90 7.76 1.48
C THR A 20 -12.30 6.85 2.55
N PRO A 21 -11.64 7.42 3.56
CA PRO A 21 -10.89 6.63 4.51
C PRO A 21 -11.81 5.79 5.41
N VAL A 22 -11.36 4.59 5.71
CA VAL A 22 -12.04 3.64 6.60
C VAL A 22 -11.12 3.21 7.73
N THR A 23 -11.68 2.79 8.85
CA THR A 23 -10.88 2.27 9.96
C THR A 23 -10.12 1.02 9.52
N VAL A 24 -8.81 1.01 9.73
CA VAL A 24 -7.97 -0.14 9.39
C VAL A 24 -8.28 -1.34 10.28
N THR A 25 -8.29 -2.52 9.71
CA THR A 25 -8.69 -3.77 10.40
C THR A 25 -7.68 -4.90 10.23
N ALA A 26 -6.76 -4.81 9.28
CA ALA A 26 -5.68 -5.77 9.10
C ALA A 26 -4.36 -5.14 9.52
N PHE A 27 -3.60 -5.81 10.38
CA PHE A 27 -2.30 -5.36 10.87
C PHE A 27 -1.24 -6.40 10.57
N LEU A 28 -0.08 -5.91 10.12
CA LEU A 28 1.11 -6.73 9.90
C LEU A 28 2.29 -6.13 10.66
N PRO A 29 3.22 -6.97 11.15
CA PRO A 29 4.46 -6.45 11.70
C PRO A 29 5.22 -5.65 10.64
N LEU A 30 5.68 -4.47 11.02
CA LEU A 30 6.34 -3.50 10.14
C LEU A 30 7.86 -3.66 10.22
N VAL A 31 8.54 -3.67 9.08
CA VAL A 31 10.00 -3.55 9.02
C VAL A 31 10.38 -2.08 8.87
N SER A 32 9.83 -1.41 7.86
CA SER A 32 10.04 0.03 7.61
C SER A 32 8.93 0.61 6.75
N GLU A 33 8.75 1.93 6.85
CA GLU A 33 7.84 2.70 5.98
C GLU A 33 8.43 4.08 5.70
N THR A 34 8.05 4.66 4.57
CA THR A 34 8.44 6.02 4.15
C THR A 34 7.24 6.82 3.66
N LEU A 35 6.02 6.43 4.06
CA LEU A 35 4.80 7.09 3.63
C LEU A 35 4.79 8.55 4.08
N SER A 36 4.53 9.45 3.14
CA SER A 36 4.52 10.89 3.40
C SER A 36 3.58 11.63 2.46
N GLN A 37 3.15 12.79 2.91
CA GLN A 37 2.55 13.80 2.07
C GLN A 37 3.60 14.87 1.77
N ASP A 38 3.79 15.19 0.49
CA ASP A 38 4.58 16.33 0.05
C ASP A 38 3.66 17.41 -0.53
N ILE A 39 3.94 18.67 -0.19
CA ILE A 39 3.20 19.83 -0.68
C ILE A 39 4.18 20.77 -1.35
N THR A 40 4.14 20.83 -2.68
CA THR A 40 4.96 21.77 -3.42
C THR A 40 4.57 23.21 -3.09
N ARG A 41 5.47 24.16 -3.36
CA ARG A 41 5.20 25.60 -3.20
C ARG A 41 5.38 26.29 -4.54
N LEU A 42 4.42 27.15 -4.86
CA LEU A 42 4.44 27.98 -6.06
C LEU A 42 4.91 29.38 -5.70
N GLU A 43 5.96 29.84 -6.37
CA GLU A 43 6.48 31.19 -6.22
C GLU A 43 6.05 32.03 -7.41
N SER A 44 5.48 33.21 -7.14
CA SER A 44 5.15 34.17 -8.19
C SER A 44 6.41 34.84 -8.70
N ALA A 45 6.61 34.82 -10.00
CA ALA A 45 7.67 35.58 -10.68
C ALA A 45 7.33 37.07 -10.84
N GLY A 46 6.18 37.56 -10.34
CA GLY A 46 5.74 38.93 -10.45
C GLY A 46 6.64 39.90 -9.70
N ILE A 47 7.09 40.96 -10.37
CA ILE A 47 7.94 42.00 -9.78
C ILE A 47 7.05 43.05 -9.09
N ILE A 48 7.32 43.25 -7.78
CA ILE A 48 6.71 44.34 -7.01
C ILE A 48 7.78 45.42 -6.81
N ALA A 49 7.52 46.64 -7.32
CA ALA A 49 8.47 47.73 -7.25
C ALA A 49 8.92 48.01 -5.81
N GLY A 50 10.23 48.10 -5.62
CA GLY A 50 10.85 48.33 -4.30
C GLY A 50 10.91 47.12 -3.36
N ARG A 51 10.38 45.95 -3.73
CA ARG A 51 10.49 44.71 -2.99
C ARG A 51 11.69 43.90 -3.48
N ARG A 52 12.48 43.38 -2.55
CA ARG A 52 13.67 42.56 -2.82
C ARG A 52 13.53 41.12 -2.33
N VAL A 53 12.37 40.79 -1.73
CA VAL A 53 12.02 39.46 -1.21
C VAL A 53 10.56 39.17 -1.52
N LEU A 54 10.23 37.89 -1.61
CA LEU A 54 8.85 37.46 -1.81
C LEU A 54 7.95 37.91 -0.66
N THR A 55 6.74 38.29 -0.99
CA THR A 55 5.69 38.51 0.00
C THR A 55 4.93 37.21 0.25
N SER A 56 4.19 37.13 1.36
CA SER A 56 3.38 35.96 1.67
C SER A 56 2.35 35.61 0.58
N GLN A 57 1.86 36.62 -0.14
CA GLN A 57 0.91 36.45 -1.25
C GLN A 57 1.57 35.88 -2.51
N GLN A 58 2.88 35.94 -2.60
CA GLN A 58 3.66 35.42 -3.74
C GLN A 58 4.14 33.98 -3.51
N TYR A 59 3.93 33.40 -2.34
CA TYR A 59 4.36 32.05 -1.96
C TYR A 59 3.15 31.23 -1.52
N ASN A 60 2.66 30.37 -2.42
CA ASN A 60 1.39 29.63 -2.26
C ASN A 60 1.59 28.12 -2.31
N GLY A 61 0.60 27.37 -1.80
CA GLY A 61 0.56 25.93 -1.95
C GLY A 61 0.33 25.52 -3.40
N GLY A 62 1.10 24.57 -3.88
CA GLY A 62 0.97 23.92 -5.18
C GLY A 62 0.38 22.52 -5.06
N ASP A 63 0.95 21.58 -5.79
CA ASP A 63 0.51 20.18 -5.82
C ASP A 63 0.72 19.48 -4.49
N ILE A 64 -0.20 18.60 -4.16
CA ILE A 64 -0.12 17.68 -3.02
C ILE A 64 0.07 16.27 -3.58
N THR A 65 1.15 15.60 -3.18
CA THR A 65 1.44 14.20 -3.49
C THR A 65 1.48 13.38 -2.22
N VAL A 66 1.00 12.15 -2.30
CA VAL A 66 1.06 11.18 -1.22
C VAL A 66 1.64 9.90 -1.78
N SER A 67 2.78 9.48 -1.27
CA SER A 67 3.48 8.28 -1.72
C SER A 67 4.45 7.78 -0.67
N GLY A 68 5.02 6.63 -0.92
CA GLY A 68 6.09 6.05 -0.11
C GLY A 68 6.11 4.54 -0.21
N SER A 69 7.12 3.95 0.38
CA SER A 69 7.35 2.51 0.38
C SER A 69 7.02 1.92 1.74
N VAL A 70 6.55 0.68 1.73
CA VAL A 70 6.34 -0.12 2.93
C VAL A 70 7.04 -1.46 2.76
N GLN A 71 7.80 -1.85 3.76
CA GLN A 71 8.52 -3.11 3.80
C GLN A 71 7.99 -4.00 4.92
N HIS A 72 7.61 -5.21 4.55
CA HIS A 72 7.24 -6.30 5.46
C HIS A 72 8.14 -7.51 5.24
N GLU A 73 8.17 -8.38 6.23
CA GLU A 73 8.52 -9.77 5.97
C GLU A 73 7.33 -10.46 5.27
N LEU A 74 7.58 -11.51 4.51
CA LEU A 74 6.51 -12.31 3.92
C LEU A 74 5.94 -13.24 4.99
N TYR A 75 4.69 -13.01 5.39
CA TYR A 75 4.03 -13.76 6.45
C TYR A 75 3.14 -14.88 5.90
N ASN A 76 2.85 -15.87 6.74
CA ASN A 76 1.92 -16.95 6.44
C ASN A 76 0.44 -16.49 6.47
N ARG A 77 0.12 -15.36 7.12
CA ARG A 77 -1.24 -14.83 7.32
C ARG A 77 -1.31 -13.32 7.23
N GLY A 78 -2.52 -12.80 7.04
CA GLY A 78 -2.81 -11.36 7.05
C GLY A 78 -2.44 -10.62 5.78
N LEU A 79 -1.92 -11.30 4.75
CA LEU A 79 -1.48 -10.68 3.49
C LEU A 79 -2.62 -10.43 2.50
N GLY A 80 -3.80 -10.98 2.74
CA GLY A 80 -4.86 -11.03 1.72
C GLY A 80 -5.26 -9.67 1.18
N LYS A 81 -5.48 -8.66 2.04
CA LYS A 81 -5.84 -7.30 1.60
C LYS A 81 -4.75 -6.64 0.76
N LEU A 82 -3.49 -6.87 1.12
CA LEU A 82 -2.36 -6.36 0.34
C LEU A 82 -2.30 -7.03 -1.04
N PHE A 83 -2.47 -8.35 -1.10
CA PHE A 83 -2.49 -9.08 -2.36
C PHE A 83 -3.71 -8.70 -3.21
N THR A 84 -4.88 -8.44 -2.59
CA THR A 84 -6.02 -7.89 -3.32
C THR A 84 -5.68 -6.55 -3.97
N ALA A 85 -5.07 -5.63 -3.21
CA ALA A 85 -4.65 -4.33 -3.74
C ALA A 85 -3.50 -4.41 -4.77
N MET A 86 -2.66 -5.46 -4.72
CA MET A 86 -1.58 -5.69 -5.69
C MET A 86 -2.10 -6.26 -7.01
N PHE A 87 -3.06 -7.18 -6.96
CA PHE A 87 -3.50 -7.95 -8.11
C PHE A 87 -4.86 -7.53 -8.68
N GLY A 88 -5.78 -7.06 -7.85
CA GLY A 88 -7.11 -6.57 -8.24
C GLY A 88 -8.22 -7.64 -8.21
N ALA A 89 -7.93 -8.91 -8.47
CA ALA A 89 -8.92 -9.97 -8.43
C ALA A 89 -8.55 -11.04 -7.41
N VAL A 90 -9.54 -11.50 -6.63
CA VAL A 90 -9.37 -12.59 -5.66
C VAL A 90 -10.54 -13.55 -5.70
N THR A 91 -10.25 -14.83 -5.57
CA THR A 91 -11.23 -15.90 -5.39
C THR A 91 -10.86 -16.71 -4.16
N THR A 92 -11.80 -16.88 -3.23
CA THR A 92 -11.61 -17.69 -2.02
C THR A 92 -12.40 -18.98 -2.10
N THR A 93 -11.74 -20.10 -1.81
CA THR A 93 -12.35 -21.44 -1.78
C THR A 93 -11.94 -22.18 -0.50
N GLY A 94 -12.65 -23.28 -0.19
CA GLY A 94 -12.39 -24.09 1.01
C GLY A 94 -13.23 -23.67 2.21
N SER A 95 -13.11 -24.44 3.29
CA SER A 95 -13.82 -24.24 4.55
C SER A 95 -12.89 -24.27 5.78
N GLY A 96 -11.58 -24.11 5.54
CA GLY A 96 -10.48 -24.11 6.50
C GLY A 96 -9.60 -25.36 6.37
N PRO A 97 -8.34 -25.25 5.95
CA PRO A 97 -7.72 -23.99 5.49
C PRO A 97 -8.40 -23.45 4.24
N TYR A 98 -8.42 -22.11 4.13
CA TYR A 98 -8.96 -21.41 2.97
C TYR A 98 -7.84 -21.22 1.91
N THR A 99 -8.24 -21.24 0.66
CA THR A 99 -7.37 -20.96 -0.48
C THR A 99 -7.82 -19.65 -1.13
N HIS A 100 -6.97 -18.65 -1.08
CA HIS A 100 -7.17 -17.35 -1.74
C HIS A 100 -6.30 -17.29 -2.98
N THR A 101 -6.92 -17.22 -4.13
CA THR A 101 -6.24 -17.13 -5.44
C THR A 101 -6.36 -15.70 -5.95
N PHE A 102 -5.23 -15.05 -6.16
CA PHE A 102 -5.12 -13.68 -6.67
C PHE A 102 -4.60 -13.71 -8.09
N THR A 103 -5.27 -12.96 -8.96
CA THR A 103 -4.90 -12.81 -10.37
C THR A 103 -4.98 -11.34 -10.77
N PRO A 104 -4.22 -10.90 -11.78
CA PRO A 104 -4.36 -9.55 -12.32
C PRO A 104 -5.81 -9.28 -12.76
N GLY A 105 -6.44 -8.31 -12.09
CA GLY A 105 -7.79 -7.80 -12.36
C GLY A 105 -7.76 -6.29 -12.47
N ASP A 106 -8.89 -5.67 -12.79
CA ASP A 106 -9.01 -4.20 -12.84
C ASP A 106 -8.79 -3.62 -11.44
N LEU A 107 -7.90 -2.64 -11.33
CA LEU A 107 -7.64 -1.89 -10.09
C LEU A 107 -8.48 -0.61 -9.97
N THR A 108 -9.36 -0.33 -10.94
CA THR A 108 -10.25 0.84 -10.87
C THR A 108 -11.24 0.66 -9.72
N GLY A 109 -11.29 1.65 -8.83
CA GLY A 109 -12.13 1.57 -7.64
C GLY A 109 -11.48 0.88 -6.44
N ASP A 110 -10.40 0.13 -6.64
CA ASP A 110 -9.69 -0.55 -5.55
C ASP A 110 -8.63 0.38 -4.94
N ALA A 111 -8.77 0.65 -3.67
CA ALA A 111 -7.81 1.44 -2.91
C ALA A 111 -7.73 0.96 -1.46
N LEU A 112 -6.66 1.36 -0.79
CA LEU A 112 -6.43 1.10 0.61
C LEU A 112 -6.49 2.40 1.42
N THR A 113 -7.09 2.33 2.60
CA THR A 113 -6.69 3.19 3.71
C THR A 113 -5.51 2.53 4.42
N VAL A 114 -4.42 3.27 4.55
CA VAL A 114 -3.23 2.85 5.30
C VAL A 114 -3.09 3.78 6.51
N GLN A 115 -2.98 3.22 7.70
CA GLN A 115 -2.74 3.99 8.91
C GLN A 115 -1.44 3.55 9.56
N VAL A 116 -0.54 4.50 9.75
CA VAL A 116 0.71 4.32 10.48
C VAL A 116 0.59 5.00 11.83
N GLY A 117 0.80 4.24 12.89
CA GLY A 117 0.96 4.79 14.23
C GLY A 117 2.43 5.14 14.47
N ARG A 118 2.76 6.43 14.49
CA ARG A 118 4.13 6.92 14.73
C ARG A 118 4.29 7.34 16.17
N PRO A 119 5.16 6.65 16.94
CA PRO A 119 5.37 6.96 18.34
C PRO A 119 6.18 8.25 18.49
N ALA A 120 5.80 9.05 19.49
CA ALA A 120 6.48 10.28 19.85
C ALA A 120 7.09 10.20 21.25
N THR A 121 8.05 11.09 21.53
CA THR A 121 8.76 11.14 22.81
C THR A 121 7.91 11.65 23.97
N ASP A 122 6.74 12.23 23.69
CA ASP A 122 5.74 12.61 24.69
C ASP A 122 4.98 11.40 25.28
N GLY A 123 5.20 10.19 24.75
CA GLY A 123 4.51 8.98 25.17
C GLY A 123 3.23 8.68 24.39
N THR A 124 2.92 9.49 23.37
CA THR A 124 1.77 9.33 22.49
C THR A 124 2.18 8.63 21.20
N THR A 125 1.31 7.81 20.63
CA THR A 125 1.45 7.32 19.24
C THR A 125 0.41 8.05 18.39
N TYR A 126 0.87 8.82 17.43
CA TYR A 126 0.02 9.62 16.55
C TYR A 126 -0.37 8.83 15.30
N PRO A 127 -1.65 8.84 14.92
CA PRO A 127 -2.09 8.23 13.67
C PRO A 127 -1.74 9.13 12.48
N PHE A 128 -1.07 8.56 11.49
CA PHE A 128 -0.92 9.12 10.16
C PHE A 128 -1.73 8.24 9.23
N THR A 129 -2.82 8.75 8.70
CA THR A 129 -3.76 7.98 7.88
C THR A 129 -3.70 8.47 6.44
N TYR A 130 -3.49 7.55 5.52
CA TYR A 130 -3.39 7.80 4.09
C TYR A 130 -4.58 7.14 3.40
N ALA A 131 -5.27 7.87 2.52
CA ALA A 131 -6.45 7.41 1.83
C ALA A 131 -6.28 7.43 0.30
N GLY A 132 -7.02 6.56 -0.36
CA GLY A 132 -6.91 6.35 -1.80
C GLY A 132 -5.58 5.75 -2.21
N MET A 133 -4.96 4.95 -1.33
CA MET A 133 -3.65 4.35 -1.57
C MET A 133 -3.77 3.17 -2.51
N LYS A 134 -2.96 3.16 -3.57
CA LYS A 134 -2.83 2.03 -4.51
C LYS A 134 -1.39 1.53 -4.53
N VAL A 135 -1.23 0.23 -4.79
CA VAL A 135 0.09 -0.37 -4.97
C VAL A 135 0.57 -0.07 -6.39
N ALA A 136 1.57 0.79 -6.51
CA ALA A 136 2.19 1.12 -7.79
C ALA A 136 3.15 0.02 -8.24
N SER A 137 3.99 -0.46 -7.32
CA SER A 137 4.90 -1.57 -7.55
C SER A 137 5.04 -2.43 -6.29
N PHE A 138 5.51 -3.67 -6.47
CA PHE A 138 5.81 -4.57 -5.38
C PHE A 138 6.96 -5.50 -5.70
N GLU A 139 7.60 -6.05 -4.68
CA GLU A 139 8.63 -7.06 -4.81
C GLU A 139 8.48 -8.12 -3.72
N ILE A 140 8.53 -9.40 -4.10
CA ILE A 140 8.66 -10.54 -3.21
C ILE A 140 10.06 -11.10 -3.43
N ALA A 141 10.89 -11.12 -2.38
CA ALA A 141 12.27 -11.56 -2.47
C ALA A 141 12.64 -12.52 -1.34
N CYS A 142 13.54 -13.45 -1.64
CA CYS A 142 14.13 -14.34 -0.65
C CYS A 142 15.52 -14.79 -1.10
N ALA A 143 16.48 -14.78 -0.17
CA ALA A 143 17.80 -15.33 -0.38
C ALA A 143 18.12 -16.45 0.64
N ALA A 144 19.06 -17.30 0.28
CA ALA A 144 19.49 -18.39 1.16
C ALA A 144 20.06 -17.84 2.48
N GLY A 145 19.53 -18.33 3.60
CA GLY A 145 19.88 -17.85 4.95
C GLY A 145 19.01 -16.72 5.46
N GLU A 146 18.07 -16.18 4.67
CA GLU A 146 17.29 -14.99 4.99
C GLU A 146 15.78 -15.29 5.17
N ILE A 147 15.08 -14.33 5.74
CA ILE A 147 13.62 -14.27 5.78
C ILE A 147 13.15 -13.69 4.46
N ALA A 148 12.07 -14.25 3.91
CA ALA A 148 11.44 -13.70 2.71
C ALA A 148 10.80 -12.34 3.01
N THR A 149 10.85 -11.41 2.07
CA THR A 149 10.37 -10.04 2.21
C THR A 149 9.29 -9.71 1.19
N LEU A 150 8.44 -8.76 1.55
CA LEU A 150 7.45 -8.12 0.69
C LEU A 150 7.63 -6.61 0.78
N GLY A 151 8.14 -6.01 -0.29
CA GLY A 151 8.21 -4.57 -0.47
C GLY A 151 7.06 -4.07 -1.34
N MET A 152 6.55 -2.88 -1.08
CA MET A 152 5.52 -2.23 -1.88
C MET A 152 5.77 -0.75 -1.95
N ASP A 153 5.63 -0.18 -3.15
CA ASP A 153 5.54 1.26 -3.35
C ASP A 153 4.08 1.65 -3.53
N LEU A 154 3.67 2.63 -2.75
CA LEU A 154 2.29 3.08 -2.69
C LEU A 154 2.17 4.51 -3.20
N VAL A 155 1.09 4.79 -3.91
CA VAL A 155 0.70 6.13 -4.34
C VAL A 155 -0.75 6.38 -3.91
N GLY A 156 -1.04 7.57 -3.39
CA GLY A 156 -2.35 7.87 -2.81
C GLY A 156 -2.84 9.26 -3.09
N SER A 157 -4.09 9.52 -2.70
CA SER A 157 -4.75 10.80 -2.96
C SER A 157 -4.55 11.82 -1.85
N ARG A 158 -4.49 11.41 -0.59
CA ARG A 158 -4.35 12.34 0.54
C ARG A 158 -3.89 11.69 1.84
N GLU A 159 -3.26 12.49 2.68
CA GLU A 159 -3.09 12.24 4.11
C GLU A 159 -4.26 12.89 4.87
N ILE A 160 -4.77 12.22 5.88
CA ILE A 160 -5.86 12.66 6.74
C ILE A 160 -5.25 13.23 8.01
N ASP A 161 -5.42 14.52 8.24
CA ASP A 161 -5.02 15.16 9.49
C ASP A 161 -5.90 14.66 10.64
N PHE A 162 -5.27 14.29 11.74
CA PHE A 162 -5.93 13.84 12.96
C PHE A 162 -5.80 14.89 14.07
N ARG A 163 -6.94 15.37 14.57
CA ARG A 163 -6.97 16.27 15.72
C ARG A 163 -8.25 16.13 16.52
N THR A 164 -8.14 16.32 17.83
CA THR A 164 -9.26 16.35 18.76
C THR A 164 -9.47 17.76 19.27
N VAL A 165 -10.72 18.20 19.29
CA VAL A 165 -11.15 19.54 19.66
C VAL A 165 -12.24 19.43 20.70
N SER A 166 -12.22 20.28 21.74
CA SER A 166 -13.14 20.20 22.89
C SER A 166 -14.10 21.38 23.05
N ASP A 167 -14.12 22.30 22.10
CA ASP A 167 -14.94 23.51 22.10
C ASP A 167 -15.99 23.53 20.97
N GLY A 168 -16.36 22.38 20.47
CA GLY A 168 -17.33 22.24 19.40
C GLY A 168 -18.74 22.69 19.80
N VAL A 169 -19.45 23.28 18.84
CA VAL A 169 -20.86 23.66 18.97
C VAL A 169 -21.64 23.09 17.80
N THR A 170 -22.71 22.39 18.13
CA THR A 170 -23.68 21.83 17.18
C THR A 170 -25.10 22.27 17.51
N THR A 171 -25.98 22.27 16.53
CA THR A 171 -27.41 22.50 16.69
C THR A 171 -28.16 21.28 16.14
N ASN A 172 -29.10 20.74 16.89
CA ASN A 172 -29.92 19.61 16.45
C ASN A 172 -30.58 19.90 15.10
N ALA A 173 -30.58 18.90 14.20
CA ALA A 173 -31.09 18.97 12.84
C ALA A 173 -30.38 19.99 11.92
N SER A 174 -29.18 20.48 12.32
CA SER A 174 -28.33 21.37 11.52
C SER A 174 -27.06 20.65 11.09
N PRO A 175 -26.58 20.86 9.85
CA PRO A 175 -25.28 20.33 9.42
C PRO A 175 -24.09 21.21 9.83
N ASN A 176 -24.35 22.37 10.47
CA ASN A 176 -23.28 23.31 10.81
C ASN A 176 -22.60 22.92 12.11
N ILE A 177 -21.27 22.95 12.12
CA ILE A 177 -20.43 22.84 13.31
C ILE A 177 -19.53 24.05 13.39
N THR A 178 -19.34 24.58 14.60
CA THR A 178 -18.39 25.64 14.88
C THR A 178 -17.45 25.28 16.02
N SER A 179 -16.25 25.83 16.01
CA SER A 179 -15.23 25.69 17.06
C SER A 179 -14.21 26.80 16.90
N ALA A 180 -13.83 27.47 17.97
CA ALA A 180 -12.81 28.49 17.94
C ALA A 180 -11.39 27.93 17.73
N SER A 181 -11.15 26.69 18.14
CA SER A 181 -9.81 26.05 18.12
C SER A 181 -9.62 25.02 17.00
N ALA A 182 -10.66 24.65 16.25
CA ALA A 182 -10.59 23.61 15.23
C ALA A 182 -9.65 23.93 14.06
N SER A 183 -9.46 25.19 13.73
CA SER A 183 -8.62 25.62 12.60
C SER A 183 -8.99 24.92 11.28
N PHE A 184 -10.30 24.85 11.00
CA PHE A 184 -10.80 24.22 9.75
C PHE A 184 -10.15 24.82 8.53
N ASN A 185 -9.84 23.99 7.57
CA ASN A 185 -9.24 24.41 6.29
C ASN A 185 -9.72 23.54 5.11
N ALA A 186 -9.41 23.93 3.90
CA ALA A 186 -9.90 23.25 2.70
C ALA A 186 -9.48 21.77 2.62
N SER A 187 -8.38 21.37 3.25
CA SER A 187 -7.93 19.97 3.25
C SER A 187 -8.76 19.07 4.17
N ASP A 188 -9.60 19.64 5.04
CA ASP A 188 -10.52 18.87 5.87
C ASP A 188 -11.76 18.37 5.09
N VAL A 189 -12.06 18.95 3.94
CA VAL A 189 -13.21 18.49 3.14
C VAL A 189 -13.08 17.02 2.80
N GLY A 190 -14.12 16.24 3.13
CA GLY A 190 -14.16 14.80 2.99
C GLY A 190 -13.49 14.02 4.13
N ASN A 191 -12.86 14.70 5.11
CA ASN A 191 -12.32 14.01 6.29
C ASN A 191 -13.46 13.53 7.21
N PRO A 192 -13.34 12.32 7.79
CA PRO A 192 -14.27 11.87 8.81
C PRO A 192 -14.28 12.79 10.02
N ILE A 193 -15.44 12.96 10.61
CA ILE A 193 -15.61 13.65 11.89
C ILE A 193 -16.50 12.83 12.81
N SER A 194 -16.13 12.72 14.07
CA SER A 194 -16.89 11.98 15.08
C SER A 194 -16.93 12.75 16.40
N GLY A 195 -18.03 12.61 17.12
CA GLY A 195 -18.23 13.28 18.41
C GLY A 195 -19.64 13.12 18.89
N THR A 196 -19.91 13.59 20.11
CA THR A 196 -21.25 13.55 20.69
C THR A 196 -22.23 14.37 19.85
N GLY A 197 -23.34 13.76 19.44
CA GLY A 197 -24.35 14.40 18.61
C GLY A 197 -23.98 14.51 17.12
N ILE A 198 -22.89 13.91 16.69
CA ILE A 198 -22.49 13.79 15.28
C ILE A 198 -22.79 12.34 14.85
N PRO A 199 -23.63 12.11 13.81
CA PRO A 199 -23.93 10.77 13.32
C PRO A 199 -22.67 10.00 12.87
N ALA A 200 -22.71 8.68 12.95
CA ALA A 200 -21.66 7.82 12.39
C ALA A 200 -21.50 8.07 10.87
N ALA A 201 -20.29 7.84 10.36
CA ALA A 201 -19.91 8.03 8.95
C ALA A 201 -20.10 9.48 8.44
N THR A 202 -20.20 10.48 9.33
CA THR A 202 -20.24 11.89 8.95
C THR A 202 -18.86 12.36 8.51
N THR A 203 -18.83 13.17 7.45
CA THR A 203 -17.61 13.82 6.93
C THR A 203 -17.79 15.34 6.90
N ILE A 204 -16.72 16.08 6.77
CA ILE A 204 -16.77 17.53 6.46
C ILE A 204 -17.20 17.68 4.99
N LEU A 205 -18.35 18.27 4.75
CA LEU A 205 -18.85 18.56 3.40
C LEU A 205 -18.19 19.81 2.79
N SER A 206 -18.06 20.85 3.61
CA SER A 206 -17.38 22.09 3.21
C SER A 206 -16.86 22.85 4.42
N VAL A 207 -15.88 23.71 4.19
CA VAL A 207 -15.34 24.62 5.20
C VAL A 207 -15.74 26.04 4.88
N THR A 208 -16.41 26.71 5.82
CA THR A 208 -16.90 28.09 5.66
C THR A 208 -15.86 29.10 6.15
N SER A 209 -15.17 28.77 7.24
CA SER A 209 -14.08 29.56 7.81
C SER A 209 -13.17 28.67 8.68
N SER A 210 -12.09 29.21 9.20
CA SER A 210 -11.23 28.47 10.15
C SER A 210 -11.96 28.03 11.43
N THR A 211 -13.13 28.61 11.72
CA THR A 211 -13.93 28.29 12.92
C THR A 211 -15.28 27.66 12.60
N ALA A 212 -15.62 27.41 11.32
CA ALA A 212 -16.91 26.89 10.93
C ALA A 212 -16.81 25.94 9.72
N ALA A 213 -17.53 24.83 9.80
CA ALA A 213 -17.65 23.85 8.74
C ALA A 213 -19.09 23.32 8.61
N VAL A 214 -19.37 22.71 7.47
CA VAL A 214 -20.66 22.05 7.18
C VAL A 214 -20.40 20.55 7.12
N LEU A 215 -21.20 19.80 7.83
CA LEU A 215 -21.16 18.34 7.90
C LEU A 215 -21.98 17.71 6.76
N SER A 216 -21.63 16.48 6.38
CA SER A 216 -22.39 15.69 5.39
C SER A 216 -23.73 15.17 5.94
N ALA A 217 -23.93 15.19 7.27
CA ALA A 217 -25.15 14.81 7.94
C ALA A 217 -25.51 15.83 9.03
N ASN A 218 -26.82 15.98 9.31
CA ASN A 218 -27.27 16.86 10.38
C ASN A 218 -26.90 16.31 11.75
N ALA A 219 -26.49 17.19 12.66
CA ALA A 219 -26.27 16.84 14.04
C ALA A 219 -27.58 16.32 14.70
N THR A 220 -27.47 15.35 15.57
CA THR A 220 -28.60 14.72 16.28
C THR A 220 -28.87 15.32 17.64
N ALA A 221 -28.03 16.26 18.08
CA ALA A 221 -28.17 16.96 19.35
C ALA A 221 -27.62 18.40 19.25
N THR A 222 -28.21 19.30 20.03
CA THR A 222 -27.60 20.61 20.32
C THR A 222 -26.61 20.43 21.46
N GLY A 223 -25.42 20.94 21.26
CA GLY A 223 -24.37 20.89 22.28
C GLY A 223 -23.40 22.07 22.17
N THR A 224 -22.86 22.48 23.31
CA THR A 224 -21.78 23.46 23.43
C THR A 224 -20.63 22.78 24.15
N SER A 225 -19.39 23.13 23.78
CA SER A 225 -18.17 22.49 24.33
C SER A 225 -18.16 20.97 24.11
N ILE A 226 -18.68 20.51 22.97
CA ILE A 226 -18.58 19.09 22.62
C ILE A 226 -17.15 18.76 22.18
N THR A 227 -16.69 17.60 22.62
CA THR A 227 -15.44 17.05 22.06
C THR A 227 -15.75 16.33 20.76
N PHE A 228 -15.04 16.68 19.71
CA PHE A 228 -15.09 15.98 18.44
C PHE A 228 -13.67 15.71 17.91
N THR A 229 -13.57 14.70 17.09
CA THR A 229 -12.32 14.29 16.44
C THR A 229 -12.48 14.40 14.94
N LEU A 230 -11.53 15.07 14.29
CA LEU A 230 -11.34 15.06 12.84
C LEU A 230 -10.31 13.99 12.49
N GLY A 231 -10.53 13.33 11.36
CA GLY A 231 -9.72 12.21 10.94
C GLY A 231 -10.08 10.90 11.65
N LEU A 232 -9.24 9.90 11.48
CA LEU A 232 -9.40 8.58 12.11
C LEU A 232 -8.47 8.46 13.31
N ALA A 233 -9.03 8.13 14.46
CA ALA A 233 -8.24 7.78 15.65
C ALA A 233 -7.32 6.58 15.36
N LEU A 234 -6.25 6.47 16.12
CA LEU A 234 -5.36 5.33 16.04
C LEU A 234 -6.13 4.05 16.33
N ALA A 235 -6.19 3.18 15.34
CA ALA A 235 -6.82 1.88 15.50
C ALA A 235 -5.95 0.97 16.39
N SER A 236 -6.61 0.15 17.21
CA SER A 236 -5.89 -0.80 18.06
C SER A 236 -5.33 -1.93 17.20
N ALA A 237 -4.02 -2.12 17.23
CA ALA A 237 -3.37 -3.18 16.48
C ALA A 237 -3.83 -4.56 16.97
N SER A 238 -4.23 -5.39 16.00
CA SER A 238 -4.59 -6.79 16.23
C SER A 238 -3.95 -7.64 15.13
N TYR A 239 -2.90 -8.34 15.47
CA TYR A 239 -2.17 -9.19 14.54
C TYR A 239 -2.84 -10.57 14.42
N PRO A 240 -2.80 -11.22 13.24
CA PRO A 240 -3.29 -12.58 13.09
C PRO A 240 -2.66 -13.53 14.10
N ALA A 241 -3.48 -14.40 14.72
CA ALA A 241 -2.96 -15.42 15.61
C ALA A 241 -1.98 -16.34 14.88
N THR A 242 -0.88 -16.69 15.52
CA THR A 242 0.17 -17.56 14.95
C THR A 242 0.83 -17.04 13.69
N ILE A 243 0.85 -15.69 13.49
CA ILE A 243 1.60 -15.07 12.40
C ILE A 243 3.09 -15.45 12.51
N LYS A 244 3.67 -15.86 11.39
CA LYS A 244 5.08 -16.27 11.30
C LYS A 244 5.69 -15.79 9.99
N PRO A 245 6.91 -15.28 9.99
CA PRO A 245 7.62 -14.98 8.76
C PRO A 245 8.00 -16.27 8.02
N LEU A 246 7.85 -16.23 6.71
CA LEU A 246 8.34 -17.26 5.82
C LEU A 246 9.82 -17.01 5.56
N LYS A 247 10.60 -18.05 5.39
CA LYS A 247 12.05 -17.96 5.27
C LYS A 247 12.59 -18.95 4.24
N PHE A 248 13.85 -18.82 3.89
CA PHE A 248 14.49 -19.56 2.82
C PHE A 248 14.26 -21.09 2.87
N ASN A 249 14.25 -21.71 4.06
CA ASN A 249 14.02 -23.15 4.18
C ASN A 249 12.55 -23.59 4.05
N HIS A 250 11.63 -22.65 3.92
CA HIS A 250 10.24 -22.88 3.54
C HIS A 250 10.06 -22.80 2.03
N ALA A 251 11.07 -22.26 1.30
CA ALA A 251 11.00 -21.99 -0.12
C ALA A 251 11.32 -23.22 -0.97
N SER A 252 10.58 -23.38 -2.05
CA SER A 252 10.91 -24.29 -3.15
C SER A 252 10.63 -23.59 -4.46
N VAL A 253 11.49 -23.81 -5.44
CA VAL A 253 11.33 -23.21 -6.78
C VAL A 253 11.41 -24.31 -7.83
N THR A 254 10.45 -24.29 -8.77
CA THR A 254 10.50 -25.13 -9.96
C THR A 254 10.48 -24.28 -11.23
N ILE A 255 11.19 -24.69 -12.26
CA ILE A 255 11.16 -24.06 -13.58
C ILE A 255 10.91 -25.13 -14.63
N GLY A 256 9.78 -25.01 -15.38
CA GLY A 256 9.37 -26.01 -16.34
C GLY A 256 9.06 -27.38 -15.72
N GLY A 257 8.52 -27.37 -14.48
CA GLY A 257 8.17 -28.56 -13.70
C GLY A 257 9.33 -29.26 -13.01
N SER A 258 10.57 -28.80 -13.22
CA SER A 258 11.76 -29.36 -12.57
C SER A 258 12.20 -28.50 -11.38
N SER A 259 12.51 -29.14 -10.25
CA SER A 259 13.06 -28.45 -9.10
C SER A 259 14.46 -27.92 -9.41
N VAL A 260 14.73 -26.70 -8.98
CA VAL A 260 16.02 -26.02 -9.16
C VAL A 260 16.59 -25.57 -7.81
N ASN A 261 17.91 -25.66 -7.65
CA ASN A 261 18.60 -25.16 -6.45
C ASN A 261 18.86 -23.67 -6.59
N VAL A 262 18.03 -22.89 -5.91
CA VAL A 262 18.02 -21.42 -5.99
C VAL A 262 18.77 -20.84 -4.80
N LYS A 263 19.66 -19.88 -5.05
CA LYS A 263 20.36 -19.12 -4.03
C LYS A 263 19.60 -17.86 -3.64
N SER A 264 18.99 -17.21 -4.62
CA SER A 264 18.09 -16.08 -4.39
C SER A 264 17.03 -15.99 -5.49
N LEU A 265 15.87 -15.47 -5.13
CA LEU A 265 14.74 -15.20 -6.01
C LEU A 265 14.19 -13.83 -5.70
N ASN A 266 13.89 -13.05 -6.72
CA ASN A 266 12.95 -11.94 -6.61
C ASN A 266 11.89 -12.02 -7.72
N ILE A 267 10.70 -11.55 -7.39
CA ILE A 267 9.58 -11.38 -8.33
C ILE A 267 9.01 -9.99 -8.07
N SER A 268 9.07 -9.13 -9.06
CA SER A 268 8.61 -7.75 -8.98
C SER A 268 7.42 -7.54 -9.91
N GLY A 269 6.49 -6.70 -9.49
CA GLY A 269 5.36 -6.26 -10.30
C GLY A 269 5.26 -4.74 -10.31
N ASN A 270 4.91 -4.20 -11.48
CA ASN A 270 4.56 -2.80 -11.65
C ASN A 270 3.17 -2.72 -12.28
N ASN A 271 2.26 -2.04 -11.61
CA ASN A 271 0.86 -1.94 -12.02
C ASN A 271 0.60 -0.86 -13.08
N GLY A 272 1.63 -0.15 -13.54
CA GLY A 272 1.51 0.83 -14.62
C GLY A 272 0.55 1.99 -14.33
N LEU A 273 0.43 2.38 -13.06
CA LEU A 273 -0.48 3.43 -12.62
C LEU A 273 0.01 4.81 -13.07
N ASP A 274 -0.92 5.65 -13.54
CA ASP A 274 -0.68 7.08 -13.75
C ASP A 274 -0.94 7.84 -12.44
N ASP A 275 0.13 8.25 -11.78
CA ASP A 275 0.13 9.05 -10.57
C ASP A 275 0.16 10.56 -10.83
N SER A 276 0.12 10.96 -12.09
CA SER A 276 0.16 12.36 -12.52
C SER A 276 -1.22 12.98 -12.81
N ARG A 277 -2.31 12.22 -12.65
CA ARG A 277 -3.67 12.66 -12.98
C ARG A 277 -4.16 13.80 -12.10
N ARG A 278 -3.86 15.03 -12.52
CA ARG A 278 -4.29 16.27 -11.87
C ARG A 278 -5.15 17.10 -12.80
N PHE A 279 -6.11 17.80 -12.21
CA PHE A 279 -7.03 18.68 -12.95
C PHE A 279 -7.03 20.08 -12.34
N LEU A 280 -7.32 21.08 -13.17
CA LEU A 280 -7.44 22.46 -12.71
C LEU A 280 -8.49 22.56 -11.59
N GLY A 281 -8.16 23.30 -10.55
CA GLY A 281 -9.01 23.48 -9.37
C GLY A 281 -8.81 22.44 -8.28
N ASN A 282 -7.93 21.45 -8.47
CA ASN A 282 -7.61 20.46 -7.45
C ASN A 282 -6.09 20.35 -7.27
N GLN A 283 -5.62 20.44 -6.02
CA GLN A 283 -4.21 20.28 -5.68
C GLN A 283 -3.79 18.80 -5.55
N ARG A 284 -4.76 17.89 -5.39
CA ARG A 284 -4.52 16.45 -5.20
C ARG A 284 -4.65 15.71 -6.52
N ILE A 285 -3.97 14.58 -6.60
CA ILE A 285 -4.19 13.65 -7.72
C ILE A 285 -5.60 13.04 -7.62
N SER A 286 -6.23 12.85 -8.75
CA SER A 286 -7.38 11.96 -8.87
C SER A 286 -6.93 10.52 -8.74
N GLU A 287 -7.86 9.60 -8.60
CA GLU A 287 -7.54 8.17 -8.52
C GLU A 287 -6.48 7.77 -9.56
N PRO A 288 -5.33 7.21 -9.15
CA PRO A 288 -4.37 6.64 -10.08
C PRO A 288 -5.01 5.48 -10.86
N LEU A 289 -5.02 5.56 -12.17
CA LEU A 289 -5.56 4.52 -13.06
C LEU A 289 -4.42 3.84 -13.82
N GLU A 290 -4.67 2.62 -14.24
CA GLU A 290 -3.74 1.89 -15.11
C GLU A 290 -3.64 2.59 -16.47
N ALA A 291 -2.48 3.16 -16.77
CA ALA A 291 -2.20 3.88 -18.02
C ALA A 291 -1.28 3.08 -18.94
N ASN A 292 -0.63 2.05 -18.43
CA ASN A 292 0.26 1.17 -19.16
C ASN A 292 -0.06 -0.30 -18.85
N LEU A 293 0.45 -1.21 -19.69
CA LEU A 293 0.43 -2.63 -19.36
C LEU A 293 1.19 -2.88 -18.07
N ARG A 294 0.65 -3.74 -17.23
CA ARG A 294 1.37 -4.23 -16.06
C ARG A 294 2.60 -5.01 -16.48
N GLU A 295 3.65 -4.84 -15.75
CA GLU A 295 4.90 -5.55 -16.00
C GLU A 295 5.28 -6.38 -14.77
N TYR A 296 5.50 -7.67 -15.00
CA TYR A 296 5.99 -8.58 -13.98
C TYR A 296 7.32 -9.13 -14.44
N THR A 297 8.34 -8.97 -13.61
CA THR A 297 9.72 -9.40 -13.89
C THR A 297 10.31 -10.08 -12.66
N GLY A 298 11.46 -10.68 -12.83
CA GLY A 298 12.18 -11.23 -11.69
C GLY A 298 13.54 -11.78 -12.10
N THR A 299 14.25 -12.26 -11.10
CA THR A 299 15.54 -12.92 -11.30
C THR A 299 15.66 -14.10 -10.36
N VAL A 300 16.18 -15.20 -10.85
CA VAL A 300 16.57 -16.37 -10.08
C VAL A 300 18.07 -16.56 -10.20
N GLU A 301 18.76 -16.60 -9.06
CA GLU A 301 20.17 -16.97 -9.00
C GLU A 301 20.28 -18.45 -8.63
N LEU A 302 20.90 -19.23 -9.50
CA LEU A 302 21.04 -20.67 -9.32
C LEU A 302 22.46 -21.15 -9.71
N GLU A 303 22.82 -22.35 -9.25
CA GLU A 303 24.05 -22.98 -9.69
C GLU A 303 23.92 -23.41 -11.15
N PHE A 304 24.99 -23.19 -11.93
CA PHE A 304 25.03 -23.65 -13.31
C PHE A 304 25.28 -25.17 -13.35
N THR A 305 24.19 -25.94 -13.41
CA THR A 305 24.24 -27.42 -13.42
C THR A 305 24.20 -28.02 -14.80
N ASP A 306 23.52 -27.35 -15.74
CA ASP A 306 23.35 -27.78 -17.12
C ASP A 306 23.02 -26.62 -18.07
N LEU A 307 22.78 -26.92 -19.34
CA LEU A 307 22.47 -25.93 -20.38
C LEU A 307 20.96 -25.61 -20.49
N THR A 308 20.09 -26.14 -19.63
CA THR A 308 18.64 -26.03 -19.78
C THR A 308 18.16 -24.59 -19.76
N GLN A 309 18.60 -23.79 -18.76
CA GLN A 309 18.17 -22.39 -18.67
C GLN A 309 18.83 -21.53 -19.75
N TYR A 310 20.10 -21.80 -20.11
CA TYR A 310 20.76 -21.15 -21.21
C TYR A 310 20.07 -21.42 -22.56
N ARG A 311 19.65 -22.65 -22.81
CA ARG A 311 18.88 -22.99 -24.02
C ARG A 311 17.52 -22.31 -24.08
N ARG A 312 16.83 -22.16 -22.93
CA ARG A 312 15.58 -21.37 -22.86
C ARG A 312 15.81 -19.92 -23.27
N PHE A 313 16.89 -19.32 -22.77
CA PHE A 313 17.29 -17.98 -23.20
C PHE A 313 17.53 -17.91 -24.71
N VAL A 314 18.36 -18.80 -25.27
CA VAL A 314 18.70 -18.79 -26.71
C VAL A 314 17.47 -19.05 -27.61
N THR A 315 16.58 -19.95 -27.20
CA THR A 315 15.39 -20.31 -28.00
C THR A 315 14.20 -19.41 -27.75
N GLY A 316 14.20 -18.61 -26.68
CA GLY A 316 13.05 -17.83 -26.23
C GLY A 316 11.87 -18.70 -25.79
N SER A 317 12.12 -19.96 -25.41
CA SER A 317 11.05 -20.87 -25.00
C SER A 317 10.50 -20.53 -23.63
N GLU A 318 9.19 -20.59 -23.52
CA GLU A 318 8.47 -20.34 -22.27
C GLU A 318 8.63 -21.48 -21.27
N ALA A 319 8.52 -21.17 -19.98
CA ALA A 319 8.50 -22.15 -18.91
C ALA A 319 7.62 -21.64 -17.74
N ALA A 320 6.89 -22.54 -17.11
CA ALA A 320 6.24 -22.22 -15.82
C ALA A 320 7.30 -22.11 -14.74
N LEU A 321 7.27 -21.01 -13.98
CA LEU A 321 8.02 -20.83 -12.73
C LEU A 321 7.02 -20.90 -11.58
N VAL A 322 7.31 -21.74 -10.58
CA VAL A 322 6.52 -21.82 -9.36
C VAL A 322 7.46 -21.59 -8.18
N ALA A 323 7.21 -20.54 -7.43
CA ALA A 323 7.88 -20.23 -6.17
C ALA A 323 6.89 -20.47 -5.03
N SER A 324 7.16 -21.43 -4.16
CA SER A 324 6.27 -21.81 -3.06
C SER A 324 7.01 -21.72 -1.74
N PHE A 325 6.38 -21.07 -0.76
CA PHE A 325 6.83 -20.98 0.62
C PHE A 325 5.82 -21.70 1.50
N VAL A 326 6.21 -22.79 2.13
CA VAL A 326 5.32 -23.67 2.92
C VAL A 326 5.75 -23.70 4.37
N SER A 327 4.85 -23.39 5.29
CA SER A 327 5.07 -23.46 6.74
C SER A 327 3.90 -24.17 7.43
N GLY A 328 4.02 -25.48 7.58
CA GLY A 328 2.95 -26.34 8.11
C GLY A 328 1.78 -26.44 7.13
N ALA A 329 0.59 -26.01 7.55
CA ALA A 329 -0.61 -25.97 6.70
C ALA A 329 -0.75 -24.68 5.89
N ASP A 330 0.05 -23.66 6.21
CA ASP A 330 -0.01 -22.35 5.55
C ASP A 330 1.01 -22.29 4.41
N SER A 331 0.64 -21.66 3.32
CA SER A 331 1.57 -21.45 2.18
C SER A 331 1.29 -20.16 1.43
N VAL A 332 2.35 -19.63 0.82
CA VAL A 332 2.31 -18.58 -0.20
C VAL A 332 2.97 -19.14 -1.45
N THR A 333 2.23 -19.22 -2.55
CA THR A 333 2.74 -19.74 -3.82
C THR A 333 2.52 -18.71 -4.92
N VAL A 334 3.58 -18.38 -5.65
CA VAL A 334 3.51 -17.55 -6.85
C VAL A 334 3.82 -18.42 -8.05
N THR A 335 2.89 -18.44 -9.00
CA THR A 335 3.01 -19.15 -10.27
C THR A 335 3.01 -18.16 -11.41
N THR A 336 3.95 -18.28 -12.32
CA THR A 336 4.06 -17.42 -13.48
C THR A 336 4.60 -18.20 -14.67
N ASN A 337 4.22 -17.80 -15.88
CA ASN A 337 4.84 -18.27 -17.10
C ASN A 337 5.93 -17.27 -17.50
N ILE A 338 7.16 -17.75 -17.67
CA ILE A 338 8.32 -16.88 -17.86
C ILE A 338 8.96 -17.08 -19.23
N ARG A 339 9.48 -15.99 -19.77
CA ARG A 339 10.59 -16.00 -20.76
C ARG A 339 11.85 -15.54 -20.10
N VAL A 340 12.90 -16.32 -20.31
CA VAL A 340 14.21 -16.02 -19.75
C VAL A 340 14.90 -14.98 -20.62
N ASP A 341 15.28 -13.88 -20.00
CA ASP A 341 16.24 -12.92 -20.51
C ASP A 341 17.58 -13.19 -19.83
N GLY A 342 18.69 -13.03 -20.52
CA GLY A 342 19.94 -13.35 -19.86
C GLY A 342 21.15 -13.29 -20.79
N SER A 343 22.21 -13.89 -20.33
CA SER A 343 23.47 -13.96 -21.04
C SER A 343 24.13 -15.32 -20.90
N THR A 344 25.13 -15.56 -21.70
CA THR A 344 26.00 -16.74 -21.56
C THR A 344 26.66 -16.74 -20.17
N PRO A 345 26.56 -17.83 -19.40
CA PRO A 345 27.28 -17.98 -18.14
C PRO A 345 28.80 -17.78 -18.32
N GLN A 346 29.41 -16.99 -17.44
CA GLN A 346 30.82 -16.62 -17.53
C GLN A 346 31.59 -17.14 -16.31
N VAL A 347 32.82 -17.59 -16.53
CA VAL A 347 33.72 -18.01 -15.47
C VAL A 347 34.42 -16.77 -14.91
N GLY A 348 34.02 -16.31 -13.72
CA GLY A 348 34.62 -15.15 -13.04
C GLY A 348 35.81 -15.49 -12.13
N GLY A 349 36.04 -16.76 -11.82
CA GLY A 349 37.08 -17.18 -10.89
C GLY A 349 37.11 -18.69 -10.66
N ARG A 350 37.60 -19.12 -9.50
CA ARG A 350 37.67 -20.54 -9.09
C ARG A 350 36.48 -21.05 -8.32
N GLU A 351 35.45 -20.22 -8.16
CA GLU A 351 34.24 -20.53 -7.41
C GLU A 351 33.28 -21.40 -8.24
N ILE A 352 32.25 -21.93 -7.56
CA ILE A 352 31.13 -22.62 -8.23
C ILE A 352 30.48 -21.63 -9.19
N LEU A 353 30.31 -22.04 -10.44
CA LEU A 353 29.70 -21.21 -11.45
C LEU A 353 28.21 -20.98 -11.12
N MET A 354 27.85 -19.73 -10.93
CA MET A 354 26.45 -19.31 -10.73
C MET A 354 25.88 -18.81 -12.06
N GLN A 355 24.58 -19.00 -12.23
CA GLN A 355 23.84 -18.47 -13.36
C GLN A 355 22.72 -17.56 -12.83
N SER A 356 22.77 -16.30 -13.25
CA SER A 356 21.64 -15.38 -13.11
C SER A 356 20.65 -15.61 -14.25
N VAL A 357 19.40 -15.80 -13.90
CA VAL A 357 18.28 -16.05 -14.83
C VAL A 357 17.25 -14.95 -14.64
N PRO A 358 17.48 -13.74 -15.19
CA PRO A 358 16.43 -12.74 -15.26
C PRO A 358 15.32 -13.20 -16.19
N PHE A 359 14.10 -12.83 -15.87
CA PHE A 359 12.93 -13.24 -16.65
C PHE A 359 11.84 -12.16 -16.68
N LYS A 360 11.02 -12.23 -17.71
CA LYS A 360 9.76 -11.51 -17.81
C LYS A 360 8.61 -12.49 -17.73
N CYS A 361 7.61 -12.16 -16.92
CA CYS A 361 6.38 -12.93 -16.84
C CYS A 361 5.45 -12.54 -17.98
N ILE A 362 4.88 -13.53 -18.64
CA ILE A 362 4.01 -13.34 -19.78
C ILE A 362 2.79 -14.26 -19.67
N ALA A 363 1.67 -13.85 -20.23
CA ALA A 363 0.55 -14.75 -20.43
C ALA A 363 0.90 -15.76 -21.56
N SER A 364 0.78 -17.04 -21.27
CA SER A 364 1.04 -18.09 -22.25
C SER A 364 -0.20 -18.33 -23.10
N GLY A 365 -0.06 -18.25 -24.42
CA GLY A 365 -1.05 -18.68 -25.42
C GLY A 365 -2.54 -18.53 -25.06
N ALA A 366 -3.10 -19.52 -24.40
CA ALA A 366 -4.51 -19.55 -23.98
C ALA A 366 -4.75 -18.91 -22.58
N ASP A 367 -3.70 -18.66 -21.79
CA ASP A 367 -3.83 -18.11 -20.45
C ASP A 367 -4.06 -16.60 -20.52
N SER A 368 -5.03 -16.13 -19.73
CA SER A 368 -5.31 -14.69 -19.60
C SER A 368 -4.42 -14.00 -18.57
N THR A 369 -3.64 -14.74 -17.78
CA THR A 369 -2.86 -14.22 -16.64
C THR A 369 -1.39 -14.55 -16.78
N ALA A 370 -0.53 -13.53 -16.55
CA ALA A 370 0.92 -13.70 -16.53
C ALA A 370 1.43 -14.24 -15.20
N ILE A 371 0.68 -14.01 -14.11
CA ILE A 371 1.06 -14.35 -12.76
C ILE A 371 -0.17 -14.69 -11.91
N THR A 372 -0.04 -15.64 -11.01
CA THR A 372 -1.05 -16.00 -10.02
C THR A 372 -0.38 -16.15 -8.67
N ALA A 373 -0.93 -15.52 -7.65
CA ALA A 373 -0.50 -15.73 -6.27
C ALA A 373 -1.59 -16.49 -5.50
N VAL A 374 -1.20 -17.46 -4.70
CA VAL A 374 -2.11 -18.30 -3.92
C VAL A 374 -1.67 -18.26 -2.46
N LEU A 375 -2.56 -17.85 -1.59
CA LEU A 375 -2.41 -17.98 -0.14
C LEU A 375 -3.28 -19.13 0.35
N VAL A 376 -2.69 -20.05 1.10
CA VAL A 376 -3.43 -21.09 1.83
C VAL A 376 -3.20 -20.87 3.29
N ASN A 377 -4.25 -20.62 4.06
CA ASN A 377 -4.16 -20.39 5.50
C ASN A 377 -5.54 -20.50 6.17
N SER A 378 -5.65 -20.15 7.44
CA SER A 378 -6.93 -20.20 8.18
C SER A 378 -7.71 -18.88 8.17
N ASP A 379 -7.26 -17.85 7.45
CA ASP A 379 -7.99 -16.60 7.31
C ASP A 379 -9.21 -16.84 6.40
N SER A 380 -10.41 -16.60 6.90
CA SER A 380 -11.65 -16.86 6.14
C SER A 380 -11.95 -15.82 5.08
N THR A 381 -11.30 -14.65 5.18
CA THR A 381 -11.36 -13.55 4.21
C THR A 381 -9.94 -13.15 3.84
N PRO A 382 -9.71 -12.69 2.59
CA PRO A 382 -8.43 -12.17 2.19
C PRO A 382 -8.02 -10.95 3.03
#